data_3ecefe698eac2768bb5da3bf7a07b9c5
#
_entry.id   3ecefe698eac2768bb5da3bf7a07b9c5
#
_cell.length_a   1.000
_cell.length_b   1.000
_cell.length_c   1.000
_cell.angle_alpha   90.00
_cell.angle_beta   90.00
_cell.angle_gamma   90.00
#
_symmetry.space_group_name_H-M   'P 1'
#
loop_
_entity.id
_entity.type
_entity.pdbx_description
1 polymer ?
#
loop_
_entity_poly.entity_id
_entity_poly.type
_entity_poly.pdbx_seq_one_letter_code
_entity_poly.pdbx_strand_id
1 'polypeptide(L)'
;PIMLALDPVGGDTFGRLADSLGYGGTIVTYGGLSGKPASLDTGKVIFNDTRVRGFWLYKWYQVATMQEKQAAFGQVIPLIANGTLKANIDSRFTVDQIKQAVTRSWEGGRNGKVLIVPNPL
;
A
#
# COMPACT_ATOMS: atom_id res chain seq x y z
N PRO A 1 6.28 -21.30 -4.74
CA PRO A 1 5.41 -20.80 -3.68
C PRO A 1 5.59 -19.29 -3.48
N ILE A 2 4.52 -18.60 -3.10
CA ILE A 2 4.56 -17.17 -2.74
C ILE A 2 5.10 -17.06 -1.32
N MET A 3 6.20 -16.34 -1.13
CA MET A 3 6.85 -16.22 0.18
C MET A 3 6.65 -14.84 0.82
N LEU A 4 6.17 -13.87 0.05
CA LEU A 4 5.91 -12.51 0.53
C LEU A 4 4.61 -12.00 -0.06
N ALA A 5 3.72 -11.51 0.80
CA ALA A 5 2.54 -10.75 0.41
C ALA A 5 2.57 -9.36 1.05
N LEU A 6 2.10 -8.35 0.32
CA LEU A 6 2.01 -6.97 0.76
C LEU A 6 0.54 -6.56 0.84
N ASP A 7 0.08 -6.17 2.02
CA ASP A 7 -1.32 -5.81 2.28
C ASP A 7 -1.50 -4.34 2.66
N PRO A 8 -2.08 -3.51 1.78
CA PRO A 8 -2.49 -2.14 2.11
C PRO A 8 -3.96 -2.04 2.55
N VAL A 9 -4.73 -3.12 2.50
CA VAL A 9 -6.20 -3.09 2.54
C VAL A 9 -6.78 -3.55 3.86
N GLY A 10 -6.23 -4.63 4.43
CA GLY A 10 -6.80 -5.29 5.61
C GLY A 10 -8.10 -6.06 5.29
N GLY A 11 -8.90 -6.32 6.33
CA GLY A 11 -10.18 -7.04 6.19
C GLY A 11 -10.00 -8.41 5.51
N ASP A 12 -10.97 -8.77 4.64
CA ASP A 12 -10.98 -10.06 3.95
C ASP A 12 -9.80 -10.24 2.97
N THR A 13 -9.26 -9.13 2.45
CA THR A 13 -8.10 -9.17 1.54
C THR A 13 -6.87 -9.71 2.25
N PHE A 14 -6.65 -9.32 3.49
CA PHE A 14 -5.55 -9.82 4.32
C PHE A 14 -5.62 -11.35 4.44
N GLY A 15 -6.77 -11.91 4.79
CA GLY A 15 -6.96 -13.36 4.92
C GLY A 15 -6.63 -14.10 3.61
N ARG A 16 -7.17 -13.64 2.49
CA ARG A 16 -6.92 -14.22 1.16
C ARG A 16 -5.44 -14.16 0.75
N LEU A 17 -4.75 -13.07 1.07
CA LEU A 17 -3.32 -12.96 0.83
C LEU A 17 -2.52 -13.93 1.71
N ALA A 18 -2.89 -14.05 2.98
CA ALA A 18 -2.25 -15.01 3.90
C ALA A 18 -2.46 -16.45 3.42
N ASP A 19 -3.66 -16.77 2.89
CA ASP A 19 -3.97 -18.11 2.35
C ASP A 19 -3.14 -18.46 1.11
N SER A 20 -2.69 -17.48 0.34
CA SER A 20 -1.87 -17.70 -0.84
C SER A 20 -0.39 -17.99 -0.54
N LEU A 21 0.05 -17.76 0.71
CA LEU A 21 1.43 -17.95 1.11
C LEU A 21 1.83 -19.42 1.20
N GLY A 22 3.03 -19.73 0.76
CA GLY A 22 3.70 -21.00 1.02
C GLY A 22 4.18 -21.12 2.47
N TYR A 23 4.64 -22.32 2.86
CA TYR A 23 5.18 -22.57 4.19
C TYR A 23 6.31 -21.59 4.55
N GLY A 24 6.22 -20.99 5.74
CA GLY A 24 7.17 -19.98 6.23
C GLY A 24 7.03 -18.61 5.56
N GLY A 25 5.98 -18.40 4.74
CA GLY A 25 5.74 -17.14 4.07
C GLY A 25 5.35 -16.01 5.02
N THR A 26 5.62 -14.78 4.60
CA THR A 26 5.35 -13.56 5.40
C THR A 26 4.35 -12.66 4.69
N ILE A 27 3.33 -12.20 5.43
CA ILE A 27 2.49 -11.09 5.01
C ILE A 27 2.92 -9.81 5.75
N VAL A 28 3.18 -8.75 4.99
CA VAL A 28 3.47 -7.42 5.53
C VAL A 28 2.26 -6.53 5.32
N THR A 29 1.60 -6.14 6.41
CA THR A 29 0.51 -5.18 6.36
C THR A 29 1.03 -3.77 6.66
N TYR A 30 0.69 -2.81 5.80
CA TYR A 30 1.12 -1.42 5.91
C TYR A 30 -0.01 -0.40 5.72
N GLY A 31 -1.25 -0.89 5.59
CA GLY A 31 -2.43 -0.05 5.49
C GLY A 31 -3.70 -0.80 5.87
N GLY A 32 -4.76 -0.06 6.15
CA GLY A 32 -6.08 -0.57 6.52
C GLY A 32 -7.18 0.10 5.71
N LEU A 33 -7.04 0.16 4.38
CA LEU A 33 -7.94 0.89 3.49
C LEU A 33 -9.40 0.44 3.58
N SER A 34 -9.64 -0.84 3.93
CA SER A 34 -10.99 -1.35 4.13
C SER A 34 -11.70 -0.80 5.38
N GLY A 35 -10.96 -0.25 6.33
CA GLY A 35 -11.48 0.12 7.65
C GLY A 35 -11.97 -1.05 8.50
N LYS A 36 -11.79 -2.30 8.04
CA LYS A 36 -12.24 -3.52 8.73
C LYS A 36 -11.07 -4.25 9.39
N PRO A 37 -11.28 -4.88 10.55
CA PRO A 37 -10.29 -5.76 11.14
C PRO A 37 -9.90 -6.87 10.17
N ALA A 38 -8.61 -7.21 10.15
CA ALA A 38 -8.11 -8.35 9.42
C ALA A 38 -8.24 -9.63 10.27
N SER A 39 -8.55 -10.75 9.64
CA SER A 39 -8.57 -12.06 10.28
C SER A 39 -7.55 -12.99 9.64
N LEU A 40 -6.96 -13.85 10.46
CA LEU A 40 -6.03 -14.88 10.04
C LEU A 40 -6.45 -16.20 10.68
N ASP A 41 -6.53 -17.24 9.87
CA ASP A 41 -6.75 -18.59 10.38
C ASP A 41 -5.53 -19.03 11.21
N THR A 42 -5.77 -19.41 12.45
CA THR A 42 -4.72 -19.90 13.36
C THR A 42 -4.06 -21.16 12.84
N GLY A 43 -4.77 -21.99 12.07
CA GLY A 43 -4.20 -23.15 11.38
C GLY A 43 -3.08 -22.75 10.41
N LYS A 44 -3.21 -21.63 9.72
CA LYS A 44 -2.14 -21.10 8.86
C LYS A 44 -0.90 -20.69 9.65
N VAL A 45 -1.09 -20.12 10.83
CA VAL A 45 0.04 -19.76 11.70
C VAL A 45 0.74 -21.02 12.20
N ILE A 46 -0.02 -22.01 12.67
CA ILE A 46 0.53 -23.22 13.29
C ILE A 46 1.16 -24.17 12.25
N PHE A 47 0.40 -24.50 11.20
CA PHE A 47 0.78 -25.60 10.29
C PHE A 47 1.53 -25.11 9.05
N ASN A 48 1.43 -23.81 8.73
CA ASN A 48 2.09 -23.22 7.58
C ASN A 48 3.20 -22.22 7.95
N ASP A 49 3.48 -22.05 9.25
CA ASP A 49 4.44 -21.05 9.76
C ASP A 49 4.23 -19.66 9.13
N THR A 50 2.97 -19.29 8.90
CA THR A 50 2.65 -17.98 8.31
C THR A 50 3.01 -16.88 9.28
N ARG A 51 3.79 -15.92 8.80
CA ARG A 51 4.30 -14.79 9.59
C ARG A 51 3.58 -13.52 9.22
N VAL A 52 3.19 -12.76 10.23
CA VAL A 52 2.56 -11.44 10.06
C VAL A 52 3.48 -10.36 10.56
N ARG A 53 3.68 -9.33 9.75
CA ARG A 53 4.50 -8.18 10.12
C ARG A 53 3.80 -6.88 9.74
N GLY A 54 3.77 -5.93 10.67
CA GLY A 54 3.36 -4.56 10.38
C GLY A 54 4.52 -3.73 9.85
N PHE A 55 4.23 -2.83 8.92
CA PHE A 55 5.17 -1.80 8.48
C PHE A 55 4.51 -0.43 8.54
N TRP A 56 5.09 0.48 9.32
CA TRP A 56 4.65 1.86 9.42
C TRP A 56 5.72 2.79 8.86
N LEU A 57 5.49 3.32 7.65
CA LEU A 57 6.44 4.16 6.94
C LEU A 57 6.90 5.37 7.77
N TYR A 58 5.98 6.02 8.50
CA TYR A 58 6.32 7.17 9.35
C TYR A 58 7.34 6.78 10.44
N LYS A 59 7.11 5.63 11.10
CA LYS A 59 8.05 5.13 12.11
C LYS A 59 9.39 4.77 11.52
N TRP A 60 9.40 4.08 10.37
CA TRP A 60 10.64 3.80 9.65
C TRP A 60 11.39 5.09 9.32
N TYR A 61 10.68 6.12 8.83
CA TYR A 61 11.29 7.40 8.49
C TYR A 61 11.94 8.11 9.69
N GLN A 62 11.38 7.93 10.90
CA GLN A 62 11.96 8.48 12.12
C GLN A 62 13.22 7.76 12.57
N VAL A 63 13.29 6.43 12.41
CA VAL A 63 14.37 5.62 12.97
C VAL A 63 15.46 5.26 11.97
N ALA A 64 15.16 5.29 10.67
CA ALA A 64 16.11 4.98 9.62
C ALA A 64 17.23 6.02 9.57
N THR A 65 18.44 5.54 9.39
CA THR A 65 19.61 6.37 9.15
C THR A 65 19.51 7.15 7.84
N MET A 66 20.30 8.20 7.71
CA MET A 66 20.38 8.95 6.44
C MET A 66 20.84 8.04 5.29
N GLN A 67 21.75 7.12 5.55
CA GLN A 67 22.25 6.16 4.56
C GLN A 67 21.15 5.22 4.07
N GLU A 68 20.32 4.67 4.97
CA GLU A 68 19.19 3.82 4.60
C GLU A 68 18.15 4.57 3.79
N LYS A 69 17.85 5.82 4.16
CA LYS A 69 16.95 6.69 3.38
C LYS A 69 17.49 6.97 1.99
N GLN A 70 18.76 7.35 1.88
CA GLN A 70 19.42 7.59 0.60
C GLN A 70 19.44 6.33 -0.27
N ALA A 71 19.73 5.16 0.32
CA ALA A 71 19.70 3.89 -0.41
C ALA A 71 18.30 3.57 -0.95
N ALA A 72 17.24 3.72 -0.14
CA ALA A 72 15.87 3.46 -0.56
C ALA A 72 15.41 4.44 -1.66
N PHE A 73 15.59 5.74 -1.46
CA PHE A 73 15.19 6.75 -2.44
C PHE A 73 16.06 6.72 -3.70
N GLY A 74 17.35 6.40 -3.57
CA GLY A 74 18.26 6.22 -4.69
C GLY A 74 17.84 5.10 -5.65
N GLN A 75 17.13 4.07 -5.16
CA GLN A 75 16.55 3.03 -5.99
C GLN A 75 15.22 3.44 -6.62
N VAL A 76 14.37 4.15 -5.88
CA VAL A 76 13.00 4.48 -6.32
C VAL A 76 12.98 5.65 -7.30
N ILE A 77 13.74 6.72 -7.04
CA ILE A 77 13.70 7.94 -7.85
C ILE A 77 14.05 7.70 -9.32
N PRO A 78 15.11 6.94 -9.68
CA PRO A 78 15.40 6.64 -11.08
C PRO A 78 14.27 5.88 -11.78
N LEU A 79 13.58 4.98 -11.08
CA LEU A 79 12.47 4.19 -11.63
C LEU A 79 11.23 5.07 -11.91
N ILE A 80 11.02 6.10 -11.12
CA ILE A 80 9.99 7.11 -11.39
C ILE A 80 10.41 7.99 -12.55
N ALA A 81 11.66 8.45 -12.57
CA ALA A 81 12.17 9.36 -13.60
C ALA A 81 12.16 8.74 -15.00
N ASN A 82 12.49 7.46 -15.11
CA ASN A 82 12.46 6.73 -16.39
C ASN A 82 11.07 6.15 -16.75
N GLY A 83 10.06 6.36 -15.89
CA GLY A 83 8.70 5.91 -16.12
C GLY A 83 8.44 4.42 -15.88
N THR A 84 9.38 3.67 -15.30
CA THR A 84 9.16 2.27 -14.91
C THR A 84 8.12 2.20 -13.78
N LEU A 85 8.23 3.07 -12.78
CA LEU A 85 7.21 3.24 -11.75
C LEU A 85 6.31 4.41 -12.11
N LYS A 86 5.04 4.13 -12.30
CA LYS A 86 4.00 5.12 -12.61
C LYS A 86 2.83 4.97 -11.65
N ALA A 87 2.28 6.10 -11.21
CA ALA A 87 0.99 6.14 -10.57
C ALA A 87 -0.08 6.49 -11.61
N ASN A 88 -1.09 5.65 -11.74
CA ASN A 88 -2.25 5.99 -12.57
C ASN A 88 -2.97 7.18 -11.96
N ILE A 89 -3.39 8.11 -12.80
CA ILE A 89 -4.21 9.25 -12.42
C ILE A 89 -5.63 8.98 -12.91
N ASP A 90 -6.56 8.88 -11.95
CA ASP A 90 -7.99 8.69 -12.24
C ASP A 90 -8.61 10.01 -12.72
N SER A 91 -8.39 11.07 -11.97
CA SER A 91 -9.01 12.38 -12.24
C SER A 91 -8.21 13.53 -11.65
N ARG A 92 -8.42 14.70 -12.23
CA ARG A 92 -7.83 15.97 -11.78
C ARG A 92 -8.93 16.96 -11.49
N PHE A 93 -8.80 17.69 -10.39
CA PHE A 93 -9.73 18.71 -9.96
C PHE A 93 -8.96 19.99 -9.58
N THR A 94 -9.58 21.13 -9.79
CA THR A 94 -9.08 22.40 -9.26
C THR A 94 -9.39 22.50 -7.76
N VAL A 95 -8.78 23.50 -7.08
CA VAL A 95 -9.03 23.73 -5.65
C VAL A 95 -10.51 24.02 -5.39
N ASP A 96 -11.19 24.74 -6.28
CA ASP A 96 -12.62 25.06 -6.16
C ASP A 96 -13.53 23.81 -6.23
N GLN A 97 -13.02 22.74 -6.82
CA GLN A 97 -13.71 21.46 -6.97
C GLN A 97 -13.39 20.47 -5.83
N ILE A 98 -12.86 20.94 -4.72
CA ILE A 98 -12.39 20.08 -3.62
C ILE A 98 -13.46 19.08 -3.14
N LYS A 99 -14.72 19.49 -3.07
CA LYS A 99 -15.82 18.60 -2.65
C LYS A 99 -15.99 17.42 -3.63
N GLN A 100 -15.95 17.70 -4.92
CA GLN A 100 -16.03 16.68 -5.97
C GLN A 100 -14.83 15.74 -5.91
N ALA A 101 -13.62 16.27 -5.72
CA ALA A 101 -12.40 15.51 -5.58
C ALA A 101 -12.47 14.54 -4.38
N VAL A 102 -12.95 15.02 -3.23
CA VAL A 102 -13.15 14.20 -2.02
C VAL A 102 -14.18 13.11 -2.28
N THR A 103 -15.35 13.44 -2.84
CA THR A 103 -16.36 12.45 -3.20
C THR A 103 -15.77 11.38 -4.12
N ARG A 104 -15.10 11.78 -5.21
CA ARG A 104 -14.44 10.85 -6.13
C ARG A 104 -13.40 9.98 -5.43
N SER A 105 -12.66 10.52 -4.46
CA SER A 105 -11.64 9.77 -3.73
C SER A 105 -12.19 8.67 -2.83
N TRP A 106 -13.46 8.78 -2.41
CA TRP A 106 -14.16 7.78 -1.59
C TRP A 106 -14.91 6.73 -2.43
N GLU A 107 -15.18 7.00 -3.70
CA GLU A 107 -15.83 6.03 -4.59
C GLU A 107 -14.94 4.81 -4.83
N GLY A 108 -15.56 3.64 -4.82
CA GLY A 108 -14.90 2.40 -5.20
C GLY A 108 -14.62 2.31 -6.71
N GLY A 109 -13.85 1.30 -7.11
CA GLY A 109 -13.59 1.01 -8.53
C GLY A 109 -12.71 2.00 -9.27
N ARG A 110 -12.03 2.91 -8.58
CA ARG A 110 -11.08 3.84 -9.18
C ARG A 110 -9.84 3.10 -9.70
N ASN A 111 -9.33 3.54 -10.84
CA ASN A 111 -8.07 3.06 -11.38
C ASN A 111 -7.01 4.18 -11.34
N GLY A 112 -6.68 4.64 -10.14
CA GLY A 112 -5.63 5.65 -9.97
C GLY A 112 -5.88 6.62 -8.83
N LYS A 113 -5.06 7.67 -8.79
CA LYS A 113 -5.10 8.73 -7.79
C LYS A 113 -5.97 9.89 -8.26
N VAL A 114 -6.74 10.46 -7.33
CA VAL A 114 -7.42 11.74 -7.52
C VAL A 114 -6.43 12.83 -7.15
N LEU A 115 -6.20 13.78 -8.05
CA LEU A 115 -5.28 14.90 -7.83
C LEU A 115 -6.04 16.22 -7.71
N ILE A 116 -5.57 17.05 -6.80
CA ILE A 116 -5.91 18.49 -6.77
C ILE A 116 -4.78 19.23 -7.47
N VAL A 117 -5.12 19.98 -8.52
CA VAL A 117 -4.19 20.83 -9.25
C VAL A 117 -4.51 22.30 -8.93
N PRO A 118 -3.54 23.09 -8.42
CA PRO A 118 -3.81 24.45 -7.97
C PRO A 118 -4.12 25.42 -9.12
N ASN A 119 -3.63 25.12 -10.30
CA ASN A 119 -3.86 25.95 -11.50
C ASN A 119 -4.69 25.17 -12.53
N PRO A 120 -5.59 25.84 -13.28
CA PRO A 120 -6.26 25.22 -14.42
C PRO A 120 -5.21 24.66 -15.41
N LEU A 121 -5.49 23.48 -15.92
CA LEU A 121 -4.69 22.87 -17.00
C LEU A 121 -4.97 23.55 -18.31
#